data_d67ff543c25d82393474f51aef8d2a04
#
_entry.id   d67ff543c25d82393474f51aef8d2a04
#
_cell.length_a   1.000
_cell.length_b   1.000
_cell.length_c   1.000
_cell.angle_alpha   90.00
_cell.angle_beta   90.00
_cell.angle_gamma   90.00
#
_symmetry.space_group_name_H-M   'P 1'
#
loop_
_entity.id
_entity.type
_entity.pdbx_description
1 polymer ?
#
loop_
_entity_poly.entity_id
_entity_poly.type
_entity_poly.pdbx_seq_one_letter_code
_entity_poly.pdbx_strand_id
1 'polypeptide(L)'
;MQNKPIPFHISNVNHGLAEVQGLIHIKKNHLILEFEIKDALGGFIKSDLKEIDIPFDEIESLTYKKGLWGASVKIEGNSMRTFEQIPESEQGRCELKIKRKDRNEAEKSISSARVALSEYKLNKLEE
;
A
#
# COMPACT_ATOMS: atom_id res chain seq x y z
N MET A 1 -14.77 8.97 -10.87
CA MET A 1 -13.77 8.26 -11.67
C MET A 1 -12.97 7.33 -10.78
N GLN A 2 -12.90 6.05 -11.13
CA GLN A 2 -12.15 5.09 -10.33
C GLN A 2 -10.67 5.13 -10.72
N ASN A 3 -9.81 5.11 -9.72
CA ASN A 3 -8.37 5.01 -9.95
C ASN A 3 -8.00 3.59 -10.37
N LYS A 4 -7.03 3.48 -11.26
CA LYS A 4 -6.49 2.18 -11.62
C LYS A 4 -5.72 1.61 -10.42
N PRO A 5 -5.74 0.29 -10.23
CA PRO A 5 -4.91 -0.32 -9.20
C PRO A 5 -3.44 0.01 -9.42
N ILE A 6 -2.71 0.20 -8.33
CA ILE A 6 -1.29 0.55 -8.37
C ILE A 6 -0.48 -0.70 -8.04
N PRO A 7 0.34 -1.20 -8.98
CA PRO A 7 1.23 -2.33 -8.67
C PRO A 7 2.28 -1.93 -7.66
N PHE A 8 2.55 -2.80 -6.70
CA PHE A 8 3.60 -2.58 -5.72
C PHE A 8 4.36 -3.87 -5.43
N HIS A 9 5.50 -3.72 -4.79
CA HIS A 9 6.29 -4.86 -4.32
C HIS A 9 6.95 -4.50 -2.99
N ILE A 10 7.34 -5.55 -2.25
CA ILE A 10 8.14 -5.43 -1.04
C ILE A 10 9.29 -6.42 -1.20
N SER A 11 10.51 -5.90 -1.19
CA SER A 11 11.72 -6.71 -1.36
C SER A 11 12.27 -7.16 -0.01
N ASN A 12 13.21 -8.09 -0.06
CA ASN A 12 13.97 -8.55 1.12
C ASN A 12 13.12 -9.18 2.22
N VAL A 13 11.99 -9.76 1.84
CA VAL A 13 11.18 -10.52 2.79
C VAL A 13 11.92 -11.82 3.11
N ASN A 14 11.89 -12.24 4.38
CA ASN A 14 12.60 -13.43 4.86
C ASN A 14 14.07 -13.41 4.46
N HIS A 15 14.76 -12.30 4.79
CA HIS A 15 16.20 -12.14 4.51
C HIS A 15 16.55 -12.24 3.03
N GLY A 16 15.65 -11.79 2.17
CA GLY A 16 15.88 -11.79 0.72
C GLY A 16 15.44 -13.05 0.01
N LEU A 17 14.89 -14.02 0.72
CA LEU A 17 14.43 -15.28 0.11
C LEU A 17 13.06 -15.16 -0.53
N ALA A 18 12.32 -14.10 -0.25
CA ALA A 18 10.99 -13.91 -0.78
C ALA A 18 10.74 -12.43 -1.10
N GLU A 19 9.71 -12.19 -1.88
CA GLU A 19 9.23 -10.83 -2.13
C GLU A 19 7.71 -10.85 -2.19
N VAL A 20 7.11 -9.69 -1.90
CA VAL A 20 5.66 -9.51 -2.01
C VAL A 20 5.39 -8.76 -3.31
N GLN A 21 4.36 -9.17 -4.02
CA GLN A 21 3.85 -8.45 -5.19
C GLN A 21 2.35 -8.29 -5.03
N GLY A 22 1.85 -7.11 -5.34
CA GLY A 22 0.44 -6.87 -5.18
C GLY A 22 -0.06 -5.61 -5.87
N LEU A 23 -1.29 -5.27 -5.53
CA LEU A 23 -1.99 -4.11 -6.07
C LEU A 23 -2.61 -3.31 -4.94
N ILE A 24 -2.53 -1.99 -5.05
CA ILE A 24 -3.24 -1.08 -4.16
C ILE A 24 -4.51 -0.66 -4.87
N HIS A 25 -5.66 -0.95 -4.29
CA HIS A 25 -6.96 -0.52 -4.80
C HIS A 25 -7.44 0.64 -3.93
N ILE A 26 -7.72 1.77 -4.55
CA ILE A 26 -8.21 2.95 -3.85
C ILE A 26 -9.71 3.05 -4.06
N LYS A 27 -10.46 2.95 -2.97
CA LYS A 27 -11.92 3.03 -2.98
C LYS A 27 -12.37 4.34 -2.36
N LYS A 28 -13.67 4.55 -2.29
CA LYS A 28 -14.23 5.82 -1.81
C LYS A 28 -13.79 6.17 -0.39
N ASN A 29 -13.81 5.20 0.52
CA ASN A 29 -13.48 5.44 1.93
C ASN A 29 -12.64 4.32 2.54
N HIS A 30 -11.93 3.56 1.69
CA HIS A 30 -11.01 2.53 2.17
C HIS A 30 -9.99 2.20 1.08
N LEU A 31 -8.91 1.56 1.50
CA LEU A 31 -7.90 0.99 0.60
C LEU A 31 -7.99 -0.52 0.70
N ILE A 32 -7.73 -1.20 -0.40
CA ILE A 32 -7.59 -2.65 -0.40
C ILE A 32 -6.19 -2.98 -0.90
N LEU A 33 -5.44 -3.74 -0.10
CA LEU A 33 -4.13 -4.25 -0.51
C LEU A 33 -4.30 -5.72 -0.84
N GLU A 34 -4.07 -6.03 -2.11
CA GLU A 34 -4.14 -7.39 -2.62
C GLU A 34 -2.73 -7.84 -2.93
N PHE A 35 -2.28 -8.96 -2.39
CA PHE A 35 -0.89 -9.35 -2.55
C PHE A 35 -0.67 -10.85 -2.45
N GLU A 36 0.48 -11.30 -2.95
CA GLU A 36 0.96 -12.67 -2.82
C GLU A 36 2.45 -12.63 -2.49
N ILE A 37 2.93 -13.72 -1.90
CA ILE A 37 4.35 -13.86 -1.55
C ILE A 37 4.97 -14.81 -2.56
N LYS A 38 6.08 -14.38 -3.18
CA LYS A 38 6.78 -15.15 -4.19
C LYS A 38 8.20 -15.46 -3.73
N ASP A 39 8.74 -16.55 -4.27
CA ASP A 39 10.15 -16.89 -4.11
C ASP A 39 10.97 -15.88 -4.90
N ALA A 40 11.92 -15.24 -4.24
CA ALA A 40 12.75 -14.22 -4.88
C ALA A 40 13.68 -14.79 -5.97
N LEU A 41 14.03 -16.07 -5.84
CA LEU A 41 14.97 -16.72 -6.77
C LEU A 41 14.28 -17.33 -7.98
N GLY A 42 13.15 -17.97 -7.78
CA GLY A 42 12.46 -18.68 -8.86
C GLY A 42 11.16 -18.06 -9.31
N GLY A 43 10.65 -17.08 -8.60
CA GLY A 43 9.39 -16.44 -8.93
C GLY A 43 8.16 -17.30 -8.66
N PHE A 44 8.32 -18.41 -7.94
CA PHE A 44 7.21 -19.28 -7.60
C PHE A 44 6.36 -18.67 -6.50
N ILE A 45 5.05 -18.84 -6.61
CA ILE A 45 4.11 -18.34 -5.61
C ILE A 45 4.23 -19.18 -4.36
N LYS A 46 4.49 -18.53 -3.22
CA LYS A 46 4.61 -19.21 -1.92
C LYS A 46 3.33 -19.10 -1.08
N SER A 47 2.43 -18.23 -1.44
CA SER A 47 1.17 -18.05 -0.72
C SER A 47 0.04 -17.82 -1.70
N ASP A 48 -1.18 -18.10 -1.25
CA ASP A 48 -2.37 -17.73 -2.00
C ASP A 48 -2.48 -16.21 -2.01
N LEU A 49 -3.26 -15.70 -2.94
CA LEU A 49 -3.56 -14.28 -3.03
C LEU A 49 -4.29 -13.86 -1.75
N LYS A 50 -3.79 -12.82 -1.10
CA LYS A 50 -4.37 -12.28 0.13
C LYS A 50 -4.92 -10.89 -0.14
N GLU A 51 -5.92 -10.52 0.63
CA GLU A 51 -6.55 -9.22 0.49
C GLU A 51 -6.80 -8.63 1.87
N ILE A 52 -6.39 -7.37 2.05
CA ILE A 52 -6.60 -6.65 3.31
C ILE A 52 -7.36 -5.38 3.01
N ASP A 53 -8.50 -5.21 3.67
CA ASP A 53 -9.33 -4.01 3.55
C ASP A 53 -8.99 -3.07 4.70
N ILE A 54 -8.59 -1.85 4.37
CA ILE A 54 -8.18 -0.86 5.36
C ILE A 54 -9.08 0.36 5.26
N PRO A 55 -10.05 0.49 6.17
CA PRO A 55 -10.92 1.67 6.17
C PRO A 55 -10.11 2.95 6.43
N PHE A 56 -10.57 4.06 5.88
CA PHE A 56 -9.91 5.35 6.12
C PHE A 56 -9.89 5.71 7.61
N ASP A 57 -10.83 5.20 8.41
CA ASP A 57 -10.81 5.36 9.86
C ASP A 57 -9.53 4.84 10.50
N GLU A 58 -8.90 3.85 9.88
CA GLU A 58 -7.69 3.23 10.41
C GLU A 58 -6.41 3.80 9.83
N ILE A 59 -6.51 4.77 8.92
CA ILE A 59 -5.33 5.35 8.27
C ILE A 59 -5.02 6.72 8.87
N GLU A 60 -3.83 6.86 9.41
CA GLU A 60 -3.34 8.12 9.93
C GLU A 60 -2.77 9.00 8.84
N SER A 61 -1.93 8.43 7.99
CA SER A 61 -1.31 9.19 6.90
C SER A 61 -0.97 8.30 5.72
N LEU A 62 -0.89 8.93 4.57
CA LEU A 62 -0.57 8.29 3.29
C LEU A 62 0.40 9.21 2.57
N THR A 63 1.59 8.71 2.25
CA THR A 63 2.67 9.51 1.68
C THR A 63 3.25 8.84 0.44
N TYR A 64 3.52 9.65 -0.58
CA TYR A 64 4.21 9.20 -1.78
C TYR A 64 5.57 9.88 -1.84
N LYS A 65 6.61 9.10 -2.14
CA LYS A 65 7.95 9.63 -2.30
C LYS A 65 8.55 9.12 -3.61
N LYS A 66 8.87 10.04 -4.51
CA LYS A 66 9.49 9.71 -5.78
C LYS A 66 10.99 9.50 -5.58
N GLY A 67 11.50 8.41 -6.13
CA GLY A 67 12.93 8.11 -6.12
C GLY A 67 13.49 8.05 -7.52
N LEU A 68 14.81 7.88 -7.62
CA LEU A 68 15.49 7.79 -8.90
C LEU A 68 15.08 6.55 -9.69
N TRP A 69 14.96 5.42 -9.00
CA TRP A 69 14.69 4.13 -9.63
C TRP A 69 13.25 3.67 -9.51
N GLY A 70 12.42 4.44 -8.85
CA GLY A 70 11.03 4.10 -8.63
C GLY A 70 10.43 5.08 -7.65
N ALA A 71 9.49 4.60 -6.84
CA ALA A 71 8.87 5.41 -5.82
C ALA A 71 8.50 4.53 -4.63
N SER A 72 8.04 5.14 -3.56
CA SER A 72 7.49 4.40 -2.43
C SER A 72 6.23 5.07 -1.91
N VAL A 73 5.32 4.23 -1.41
CA VAL A 73 4.10 4.67 -0.76
C VAL A 73 4.21 4.21 0.69
N LYS A 74 4.15 5.15 1.60
CA LYS A 74 4.17 4.85 3.02
C LYS A 74 2.78 5.08 3.59
N ILE A 75 2.26 4.09 4.29
CA ILE A 75 0.94 4.16 4.91
C ILE A 75 1.13 3.97 6.40
N GLU A 76 0.63 4.91 7.19
CA GLU A 76 0.64 4.80 8.64
C GLU A 76 -0.78 4.60 9.13
N GLY A 77 -0.98 3.57 9.96
CA GLY A 77 -2.27 3.28 10.56
C GLY A 77 -2.37 3.86 11.95
N ASN A 78 -3.59 3.88 12.48
CA ASN A 78 -3.86 4.36 13.84
C ASN A 78 -3.45 3.36 14.90
N SER A 79 -3.20 2.12 14.52
CA SER A 79 -2.93 1.02 15.43
C SER A 79 -1.68 0.29 14.98
N MET A 80 -0.94 -0.27 15.92
CA MET A 80 0.23 -1.09 15.60
C MET A 80 -0.15 -2.36 14.85
N ARG A 81 -1.43 -2.74 14.85
CA ARG A 81 -1.92 -3.95 14.20
C ARG A 81 -2.46 -3.74 12.79
N THR A 82 -2.59 -2.49 12.36
CA THR A 82 -3.24 -2.17 11.09
C THR A 82 -2.66 -2.95 9.92
N PHE A 83 -1.35 -3.12 9.88
CA PHE A 83 -0.67 -3.80 8.77
C PHE A 83 0.06 -5.08 9.21
N GLU A 84 -0.36 -5.69 10.31
CA GLU A 84 0.36 -6.86 10.83
C GLU A 84 0.42 -8.04 9.85
N GLN A 85 -0.52 -8.14 8.91
CA GLN A 85 -0.52 -9.19 7.90
C GLN A 85 0.40 -8.90 6.72
N ILE A 86 0.91 -7.67 6.62
CA ILE A 86 1.84 -7.30 5.55
C ILE A 86 3.26 -7.62 5.99
N PRO A 87 4.00 -8.47 5.25
CA PRO A 87 5.40 -8.74 5.58
C PRO A 87 6.22 -7.45 5.63
N GLU A 88 7.17 -7.38 6.55
CA GLU A 88 8.07 -6.24 6.74
C GLU A 88 7.40 -4.96 7.23
N SER A 89 6.13 -5.02 7.61
CA SER A 89 5.49 -3.86 8.24
C SER A 89 5.97 -3.77 9.70
N GLU A 90 6.04 -2.56 10.22
CA GLU A 90 6.49 -2.31 11.59
C GLU A 90 5.63 -1.26 12.26
N GLN A 91 5.16 -1.57 13.45
CA GLN A 91 4.48 -0.60 14.32
C GLN A 91 3.35 0.16 13.63
N GLY A 92 2.53 -0.56 12.88
CA GLY A 92 1.38 0.05 12.19
C GLY A 92 1.75 0.86 10.97
N ARG A 93 2.95 0.67 10.44
CA ARG A 93 3.40 1.35 9.22
C ARG A 93 3.81 0.33 8.18
N CYS A 94 3.50 0.58 6.92
CA CYS A 94 4.03 -0.23 5.84
C CYS A 94 4.56 0.67 4.74
N GLU A 95 5.57 0.16 4.03
CA GLU A 95 6.17 0.86 2.90
C GLU A 95 6.08 -0.04 1.69
N LEU A 96 5.43 0.46 0.65
CA LEU A 96 5.20 -0.28 -0.59
C LEU A 96 6.04 0.35 -1.68
N LYS A 97 6.84 -0.46 -2.37
CA LYS A 97 7.72 0.02 -3.44
C LYS A 97 6.98 0.02 -4.76
N ILE A 98 7.20 1.06 -5.55
CA ILE A 98 6.56 1.24 -6.86
C ILE A 98 7.66 1.24 -7.92
N LYS A 99 7.48 0.44 -8.97
CA LYS A 99 8.44 0.41 -10.07
C LYS A 99 8.41 1.72 -10.83
N ARG A 100 9.55 2.07 -11.42
CA ARG A 100 9.69 3.33 -12.17
C ARG A 100 8.62 3.52 -13.23
N LYS A 101 8.25 2.46 -13.94
CA LYS A 101 7.24 2.55 -15.00
C LYS A 101 5.85 2.90 -14.48
N ASP A 102 5.57 2.63 -13.20
CA ASP A 102 4.26 2.85 -12.59
C ASP A 102 4.19 4.11 -11.74
N ARG A 103 5.31 4.81 -11.56
CA ARG A 103 5.36 5.89 -10.56
C ARG A 103 4.49 7.10 -10.88
N ASN A 104 4.32 7.44 -12.16
CA ASN A 104 3.48 8.58 -12.52
C ASN A 104 2.00 8.32 -12.22
N GLU A 105 1.54 7.13 -12.54
CA GLU A 105 0.17 6.72 -12.23
C GLU A 105 -0.02 6.62 -10.72
N ALA A 106 0.97 6.09 -10.01
CA ALA A 106 0.93 5.99 -8.55
C ALA A 106 0.85 7.38 -7.92
N GLU A 107 1.64 8.33 -8.40
CA GLU A 107 1.62 9.69 -7.87
C GLU A 107 0.23 10.32 -7.98
N LYS A 108 -0.40 10.18 -9.13
CA LYS A 108 -1.74 10.72 -9.35
C LYS A 108 -2.77 10.06 -8.44
N SER A 109 -2.74 8.75 -8.37
CA SER A 109 -3.70 7.99 -7.58
C SER A 109 -3.53 8.24 -6.09
N ILE A 110 -2.29 8.28 -5.61
CA ILE A 110 -2.03 8.54 -4.20
C ILE A 110 -2.39 9.99 -3.83
N SER A 111 -2.13 10.95 -4.72
CA SER A 111 -2.56 12.33 -4.49
C SER A 111 -4.07 12.43 -4.33
N SER A 112 -4.82 11.75 -5.20
CA SER A 112 -6.27 11.70 -5.11
C SER A 112 -6.72 11.03 -3.81
N ALA A 113 -6.07 9.95 -3.43
CA ALA A 113 -6.40 9.23 -2.20
C ALA A 113 -6.13 10.09 -0.96
N ARG A 114 -5.05 10.88 -0.97
CA ARG A 114 -4.75 11.79 0.14
C ARG A 114 -5.83 12.86 0.30
N VAL A 115 -6.31 13.40 -0.81
CA VAL A 115 -7.40 14.38 -0.76
C VAL A 115 -8.66 13.72 -0.20
N ALA A 116 -8.99 12.54 -0.70
CA ALA A 116 -10.17 11.80 -0.23
C ALA A 116 -10.06 11.47 1.27
N LEU A 117 -8.87 11.09 1.73
CA LEU A 117 -8.63 10.81 3.15
C LEU A 117 -8.82 12.06 4.00
N SER A 118 -8.29 13.20 3.53
CA SER A 118 -8.43 14.48 4.24
C SER A 118 -9.89 14.89 4.34
N GLU A 119 -10.64 14.78 3.24
CA GLU A 119 -12.07 15.09 3.24
C GLU A 119 -12.86 14.18 4.15
N TYR A 120 -12.52 12.90 4.15
CA TYR A 120 -13.15 11.94 5.02
C TYR A 120 -12.96 12.31 6.50
N LYS A 121 -11.74 12.69 6.88
CA LYS A 121 -11.43 13.08 8.26
C LYS A 121 -12.14 14.36 8.66
N LEU A 122 -12.22 15.33 7.76
CA LEU A 122 -12.94 16.58 8.02
C LEU A 122 -14.42 16.33 8.22
N ASN A 123 -15.01 15.47 7.40
CA ASN A 123 -16.43 15.13 7.53
C ASN A 123 -16.71 14.44 8.86
N LYS A 124 -15.79 13.61 9.33
CA LYS A 124 -15.92 12.95 10.62
C LYS A 124 -15.93 13.94 11.78
N LEU A 125 -15.13 15.01 11.68
CA LEU A 125 -15.08 16.03 12.72
C LEU A 125 -16.37 16.84 12.81
N GLU A 126 -17.16 16.89 11.73
CA GLU A 126 -18.42 17.64 11.68
C GLU A 126 -19.62 16.83 12.16
N GLU A 127 -19.45 15.54 12.41
CA GLU A 127 -20.52 14.69 12.90
C GLU A 127 -20.86 14.89 14.38
#